data_2c14e331f8411b5a3855738fe8591736
#
_entry.id   2c14e331f8411b5a3855738fe8591736
#
_cell.length_a   1.000
_cell.length_b   1.000
_cell.length_c   1.000
_cell.angle_alpha   90.00
_cell.angle_beta   90.00
_cell.angle_gamma   90.00
#
_symmetry.space_group_name_H-M   'P 1'
#
loop_
_entity.id
_entity.type
_entity.pdbx_description
1 polymer ?
#
loop_
_entity_poly.entity_id
_entity_poly.type
_entity_poly.pdbx_seq_one_letter_code
_entity_poly.pdbx_strand_id
1 'polypeptide(L)'
;MKKLTVVCAALAAVLAFTGCSKSNVQINSISDLAGKKIGVQAGTTGEAWVQDNVNGAQISSFKTGMDAALDLKNRAIDAVVLDELPAKAIVERNADLKIIHDTEFANNKEAYAIAVKKDNAQLLASINKTIADMKANGDYEKLVNAFMPADGKIQIPAAEALGGNSVLKLGTNAAFPPFEYVEGKNIVGFDITMGQRIAKDAGVKLEVVDMAFDSLIPALQSGTIDFIAAGMSVNEERKKNVDFSETYFESEQVIIVRK
;
A
#
# COMPACT_ATOMS: atom_id res chain seq x y z
N MET A 1 8.61 -9.44 -88.62
CA MET A 1 9.23 -9.90 -87.34
C MET A 1 9.29 -8.73 -86.41
N LYS A 2 8.28 -8.64 -85.51
CA LYS A 2 8.12 -7.55 -84.54
C LYS A 2 8.68 -8.02 -83.22
N LYS A 3 9.67 -7.35 -82.68
CA LYS A 3 10.26 -7.61 -81.35
C LYS A 3 9.39 -6.91 -80.29
N LEU A 4 8.81 -7.71 -79.41
CA LEU A 4 8.02 -7.22 -78.26
C LEU A 4 8.97 -7.01 -77.08
N THR A 5 9.16 -5.76 -76.66
CA THR A 5 9.99 -5.40 -75.51
C THR A 5 9.07 -5.38 -74.28
N VAL A 6 9.32 -6.32 -73.36
CA VAL A 6 8.62 -6.36 -72.07
C VAL A 6 9.37 -5.45 -71.07
N VAL A 7 8.71 -4.38 -70.61
CA VAL A 7 9.19 -3.51 -69.53
C VAL A 7 8.65 -4.07 -68.21
N CYS A 8 9.53 -4.64 -67.40
CA CYS A 8 9.20 -5.00 -66.04
C CYS A 8 9.32 -3.75 -65.12
N ALA A 9 8.18 -3.22 -64.71
CA ALA A 9 8.17 -2.19 -63.67
C ALA A 9 8.22 -2.88 -62.29
N ALA A 10 9.37 -2.78 -61.64
CA ALA A 10 9.55 -3.21 -60.26
C ALA A 10 8.92 -2.17 -59.30
N LEU A 11 7.78 -2.49 -58.71
CA LEU A 11 7.16 -1.68 -57.66
C LEU A 11 7.88 -2.01 -56.37
N ALA A 12 8.80 -1.13 -55.93
CA ALA A 12 9.41 -1.18 -54.60
C ALA A 12 8.37 -0.68 -53.57
N ALA A 13 7.70 -1.60 -52.87
CA ALA A 13 6.88 -1.27 -51.71
C ALA A 13 7.82 -0.92 -50.55
N VAL A 14 7.97 0.36 -50.27
CA VAL A 14 8.61 0.86 -49.06
C VAL A 14 7.63 0.63 -47.90
N LEU A 15 7.82 -0.46 -47.18
CA LEU A 15 7.19 -0.67 -45.87
C LEU A 15 7.81 0.31 -44.90
N ALA A 16 7.18 1.46 -44.71
CA ALA A 16 7.47 2.35 -43.61
C ALA A 16 7.11 1.62 -42.32
N PHE A 17 8.06 0.97 -41.67
CA PHE A 17 8.00 0.61 -40.27
C PHE A 17 7.90 1.93 -39.47
N THR A 18 6.69 2.41 -39.24
CA THR A 18 6.45 3.35 -38.15
C THR A 18 6.75 2.59 -36.85
N GLY A 19 8.01 2.59 -36.45
CA GLY A 19 8.40 2.19 -35.12
C GLY A 19 7.59 3.05 -34.16
N CYS A 20 6.68 2.46 -33.40
CA CYS A 20 6.11 3.09 -32.23
C CYS A 20 7.29 3.45 -31.31
N SER A 21 7.81 4.66 -31.45
CA SER A 21 8.64 5.28 -30.44
C SER A 21 7.79 5.31 -29.18
N LYS A 22 8.05 4.41 -28.23
CA LYS A 22 7.47 4.48 -26.90
C LYS A 22 7.95 5.80 -26.34
N SER A 23 7.12 6.83 -26.39
CA SER A 23 7.40 8.11 -25.76
C SER A 23 7.70 7.81 -24.29
N ASN A 24 8.85 8.25 -23.82
CA ASN A 24 9.16 8.22 -22.41
C ASN A 24 8.16 9.18 -21.74
N VAL A 25 7.15 8.60 -21.11
CA VAL A 25 6.17 9.36 -20.32
C VAL A 25 6.94 9.95 -19.15
N GLN A 26 7.08 11.28 -19.14
CA GLN A 26 7.66 11.99 -18.00
C GLN A 26 6.54 12.42 -17.07
N ILE A 27 6.64 12.01 -15.82
CA ILE A 27 5.76 12.42 -14.73
C ILE A 27 6.66 13.00 -13.64
N ASN A 28 6.40 14.25 -13.26
CA ASN A 28 7.17 14.98 -12.24
C ASN A 28 6.26 15.54 -11.13
N SER A 29 4.94 15.50 -11.33
CA SER A 29 3.95 16.02 -10.39
C SER A 29 2.60 15.32 -10.59
N ILE A 30 1.66 15.56 -9.68
CA ILE A 30 0.26 15.14 -9.78
C ILE A 30 -0.37 15.58 -11.10
N SER A 31 -0.10 16.81 -11.56
CA SER A 31 -0.69 17.34 -12.78
C SER A 31 -0.35 16.54 -14.05
N ASP A 32 0.77 15.82 -14.04
CA ASP A 32 1.20 14.98 -15.17
C ASP A 32 0.46 13.63 -15.23
N LEU A 33 -0.33 13.28 -14.22
CA LEU A 33 -1.09 12.04 -14.14
C LEU A 33 -2.32 12.01 -15.06
N ALA A 34 -2.81 13.17 -15.51
CA ALA A 34 -3.99 13.26 -16.36
C ALA A 34 -3.84 12.41 -17.64
N GLY A 35 -4.82 11.54 -17.89
CA GLY A 35 -4.86 10.63 -19.04
C GLY A 35 -3.83 9.49 -19.01
N LYS A 36 -3.10 9.30 -17.90
CA LYS A 36 -2.09 8.24 -17.76
C LYS A 36 -2.71 6.94 -17.26
N LYS A 37 -1.96 5.86 -17.44
CA LYS A 37 -2.25 4.56 -16.86
C LYS A 37 -1.65 4.50 -15.45
N ILE A 38 -2.50 4.44 -14.44
CA ILE A 38 -2.10 4.53 -13.04
C ILE A 38 -2.44 3.23 -12.32
N GLY A 39 -1.44 2.63 -11.69
CA GLY A 39 -1.63 1.52 -10.77
C GLY A 39 -1.89 2.03 -9.35
N VAL A 40 -2.83 1.38 -8.67
CA VAL A 40 -3.17 1.63 -7.28
C VAL A 40 -3.40 0.32 -6.56
N GLN A 41 -3.32 0.29 -5.24
CA GLN A 41 -3.79 -0.86 -4.49
C GLN A 41 -5.30 -0.75 -4.25
N ALA A 42 -6.03 -1.84 -4.48
CA ALA A 42 -7.48 -1.88 -4.37
C ALA A 42 -7.98 -1.55 -2.95
N GLY A 43 -9.00 -0.69 -2.86
CA GLY A 43 -9.65 -0.28 -1.61
C GLY A 43 -8.87 0.74 -0.77
N THR A 44 -7.75 1.29 -1.29
CA THR A 44 -6.94 2.30 -0.60
C THR A 44 -7.45 3.72 -0.82
N THR A 45 -7.00 4.63 0.01
CA THR A 45 -7.21 6.08 -0.16
C THR A 45 -6.51 6.60 -1.41
N GLY A 46 -5.36 6.03 -1.79
CA GLY A 46 -4.67 6.34 -3.03
C GLY A 46 -5.51 6.01 -4.27
N GLU A 47 -6.22 4.86 -4.27
CA GLU A 47 -7.17 4.53 -5.34
C GLU A 47 -8.31 5.56 -5.42
N ALA A 48 -8.96 5.83 -4.30
CA ALA A 48 -10.06 6.80 -4.24
C ALA A 48 -9.58 8.19 -4.70
N TRP A 49 -8.40 8.62 -4.24
CA TRP A 49 -7.85 9.92 -4.64
C TRP A 49 -7.64 10.01 -6.15
N VAL A 50 -7.05 8.97 -6.78
CA VAL A 50 -6.85 8.96 -8.24
C VAL A 50 -8.18 8.98 -8.99
N GLN A 51 -9.19 8.23 -8.51
CA GLN A 51 -10.54 8.21 -9.10
C GLN A 51 -11.19 9.60 -9.10
N ASP A 52 -11.06 10.31 -7.98
CA ASP A 52 -11.75 11.58 -7.77
C ASP A 52 -11.02 12.77 -8.37
N ASN A 53 -9.68 12.75 -8.47
CA ASN A 53 -8.88 13.93 -8.77
C ASN A 53 -8.10 13.87 -10.09
N VAL A 54 -7.93 12.69 -10.72
CA VAL A 54 -7.12 12.57 -11.94
C VAL A 54 -7.99 12.40 -13.17
N ASN A 55 -8.17 13.47 -13.93
CA ASN A 55 -8.98 13.49 -15.13
C ASN A 55 -8.47 12.50 -16.20
N GLY A 56 -9.35 11.60 -16.67
CA GLY A 56 -9.05 10.68 -17.75
C GLY A 56 -8.03 9.59 -17.40
N ALA A 57 -7.72 9.39 -16.12
CA ALA A 57 -6.85 8.30 -15.68
C ALA A 57 -7.41 6.95 -16.10
N GLN A 58 -6.52 6.07 -16.59
CA GLN A 58 -6.81 4.66 -16.81
C GLN A 58 -6.29 3.89 -15.58
N ILE A 59 -7.18 3.63 -14.63
CA ILE A 59 -6.83 3.06 -13.34
C ILE A 59 -6.76 1.54 -13.45
N SER A 60 -5.69 0.95 -12.93
CA SER A 60 -5.51 -0.48 -12.72
C SER A 60 -5.37 -0.74 -11.23
N SER A 61 -6.34 -1.45 -10.64
CA SER A 61 -6.34 -1.79 -9.22
C SER A 61 -5.67 -3.15 -9.02
N PHE A 62 -4.69 -3.19 -8.11
CA PHE A 62 -3.90 -4.36 -7.80
C PHE A 62 -4.16 -4.84 -6.36
N LYS A 63 -3.87 -6.10 -6.08
CA LYS A 63 -3.96 -6.64 -4.72
C LYS A 63 -2.88 -6.05 -3.79
N THR A 64 -1.71 -5.73 -4.36
CA THR A 64 -0.58 -5.16 -3.61
C THR A 64 0.10 -4.05 -4.40
N GLY A 65 0.75 -3.11 -3.70
CA GLY A 65 1.58 -2.09 -4.33
C GLY A 65 2.79 -2.69 -5.09
N MET A 66 3.27 -3.86 -4.67
CA MET A 66 4.34 -4.58 -5.36
C MET A 66 3.91 -5.07 -6.75
N ASP A 67 2.68 -5.60 -6.87
CA ASP A 67 2.13 -6.02 -8.18
C ASP A 67 2.00 -4.82 -9.13
N ALA A 68 1.52 -3.68 -8.61
CA ALA A 68 1.47 -2.43 -9.37
C ALA A 68 2.87 -1.98 -9.84
N ALA A 69 3.87 -2.06 -8.96
CA ALA A 69 5.25 -1.71 -9.30
C ALA A 69 5.85 -2.65 -10.36
N LEU A 70 5.49 -3.93 -10.37
CA LEU A 70 5.90 -4.87 -11.42
C LEU A 70 5.33 -4.47 -12.78
N ASP A 71 4.06 -4.09 -12.86
CA ASP A 71 3.44 -3.61 -14.09
C ASP A 71 4.01 -2.25 -14.54
N LEU A 72 4.39 -1.40 -13.59
CA LEU A 72 5.12 -0.16 -13.88
C LEU A 72 6.47 -0.45 -14.54
N LYS A 73 7.25 -1.40 -14.02
CA LYS A 73 8.54 -1.83 -14.61
C LYS A 73 8.35 -2.42 -16.00
N ASN A 74 7.31 -3.21 -16.19
CA ASN A 74 6.97 -3.85 -17.47
C ASN A 74 6.36 -2.86 -18.49
N ARG A 75 6.19 -1.58 -18.13
CA ARG A 75 5.59 -0.53 -18.96
C ARG A 75 4.13 -0.78 -19.33
N ALA A 76 3.43 -1.59 -18.56
CA ALA A 76 1.99 -1.80 -18.69
C ALA A 76 1.21 -0.57 -18.17
N ILE A 77 1.76 0.08 -17.14
CA ILE A 77 1.26 1.34 -16.56
C ILE A 77 2.36 2.41 -16.54
N ASP A 78 1.98 3.65 -16.29
CA ASP A 78 2.86 4.82 -16.36
C ASP A 78 3.34 5.28 -14.98
N ALA A 79 2.50 5.15 -13.95
CA ALA A 79 2.78 5.52 -12.56
C ALA A 79 2.07 4.58 -11.59
N VAL A 80 2.51 4.60 -10.32
CA VAL A 80 1.79 4.01 -9.18
C VAL A 80 1.59 5.11 -8.14
N VAL A 81 0.38 5.20 -7.58
CA VAL A 81 0.09 6.02 -6.39
C VAL A 81 0.00 5.08 -5.19
N LEU A 82 0.79 5.37 -4.16
CA LEU A 82 0.95 4.52 -2.98
C LEU A 82 1.47 5.34 -1.80
N ASP A 83 1.26 4.85 -0.59
CA ASP A 83 1.81 5.43 0.64
C ASP A 83 3.34 5.44 0.64
N GLU A 84 3.93 6.47 1.24
CA GLU A 84 5.35 6.79 1.14
C GLU A 84 6.27 5.66 1.61
N LEU A 85 6.06 5.08 2.80
CA LEU A 85 6.99 4.09 3.35
C LEU A 85 6.97 2.78 2.55
N PRO A 86 5.83 2.20 2.17
CA PRO A 86 5.80 1.07 1.25
C PRO A 86 6.38 1.39 -0.13
N ALA A 87 6.17 2.60 -0.65
CA ALA A 87 6.78 3.05 -1.88
C ALA A 87 8.31 3.10 -1.79
N LYS A 88 8.86 3.60 -0.67
CA LYS A 88 10.31 3.58 -0.38
C LYS A 88 10.86 2.16 -0.39
N ALA A 89 10.20 1.23 0.30
CA ALA A 89 10.63 -0.16 0.34
C ALA A 89 10.61 -0.82 -1.05
N ILE A 90 9.67 -0.44 -1.92
CA ILE A 90 9.63 -0.89 -3.32
C ILE A 90 10.80 -0.32 -4.11
N VAL A 91 11.05 0.98 -4.03
CA VAL A 91 12.06 1.68 -4.83
C VAL A 91 13.48 1.28 -4.39
N GLU A 92 13.72 1.04 -3.12
CA GLU A 92 15.00 0.53 -2.60
C GLU A 92 15.41 -0.81 -3.24
N ARG A 93 14.43 -1.66 -3.55
CA ARG A 93 14.64 -2.96 -4.20
C ARG A 93 14.62 -2.90 -5.73
N ASN A 94 14.29 -1.73 -6.30
CA ASN A 94 14.09 -1.53 -7.74
C ASN A 94 14.78 -0.23 -8.19
N ALA A 95 16.07 -0.34 -8.52
CA ALA A 95 16.92 0.80 -8.86
C ALA A 95 16.48 1.57 -10.13
N ASP A 96 15.63 1.00 -10.95
CA ASP A 96 15.02 1.57 -12.15
C ASP A 96 13.76 2.41 -11.87
N LEU A 97 13.31 2.43 -10.61
CA LEU A 97 12.17 3.22 -10.13
C LEU A 97 12.64 4.41 -9.28
N LYS A 98 11.81 5.41 -9.18
CA LYS A 98 11.98 6.56 -8.27
C LYS A 98 10.64 7.03 -7.73
N ILE A 99 10.69 7.75 -6.60
CA ILE A 99 9.54 8.41 -5.99
C ILE A 99 9.51 9.87 -6.44
N ILE A 100 8.32 10.36 -6.70
CA ILE A 100 7.99 11.79 -6.84
C ILE A 100 7.12 12.17 -5.64
N HIS A 101 7.58 13.14 -4.88
CA HIS A 101 6.79 13.81 -3.84
C HIS A 101 6.06 14.99 -4.47
N ASP A 102 4.83 15.23 -4.03
CA ASP A 102 4.05 16.37 -4.47
C ASP A 102 3.50 17.12 -3.26
N THR A 103 3.46 18.44 -3.35
CA THR A 103 3.02 19.31 -2.26
C THR A 103 1.56 19.10 -1.88
N GLU A 104 0.72 18.67 -2.81
CA GLU A 104 -0.68 18.36 -2.52
C GLU A 104 -0.78 17.16 -1.57
N PHE A 105 -0.02 16.09 -1.82
CA PHE A 105 0.02 14.94 -0.92
C PHE A 105 0.66 15.28 0.43
N ALA A 106 1.75 16.04 0.43
CA ALA A 106 2.43 16.44 1.66
C ALA A 106 1.54 17.32 2.58
N ASN A 107 0.62 18.10 2.00
CA ASN A 107 -0.32 18.93 2.73
C ASN A 107 -1.59 18.18 3.15
N ASN A 108 -1.86 17.01 2.59
CA ASN A 108 -3.04 16.19 2.87
C ASN A 108 -2.63 14.83 3.47
N LYS A 109 -1.88 14.86 4.56
CA LYS A 109 -1.44 13.66 5.26
C LYS A 109 -2.62 12.83 5.76
N GLU A 110 -2.42 11.55 5.78
CA GLU A 110 -3.37 10.54 6.26
C GLU A 110 -2.94 10.02 7.62
N ALA A 111 -3.90 9.68 8.46
CA ALA A 111 -3.62 9.14 9.78
C ALA A 111 -4.08 7.67 9.85
N TYR A 112 -3.16 6.77 10.20
CA TYR A 112 -3.47 5.37 10.40
C TYR A 112 -4.02 5.11 11.80
N ALA A 113 -5.04 4.25 11.85
CA ALA A 113 -5.62 3.76 13.10
C ALA A 113 -6.03 2.29 12.99
N ILE A 114 -6.18 1.64 14.12
CA ILE A 114 -6.70 0.28 14.22
C ILE A 114 -8.22 0.35 14.11
N ALA A 115 -8.81 -0.49 13.23
CA ALA A 115 -10.25 -0.55 13.08
C ALA A 115 -10.84 -1.73 13.85
N VAL A 116 -11.97 -1.50 14.50
CA VAL A 116 -12.79 -2.52 15.16
C VAL A 116 -14.20 -2.50 14.59
N LYS A 117 -14.93 -3.61 14.78
CA LYS A 117 -16.35 -3.67 14.42
C LYS A 117 -17.12 -2.57 15.12
N LYS A 118 -18.09 -1.96 14.41
CA LYS A 118 -19.00 -0.96 14.97
C LYS A 118 -19.56 -1.41 16.32
N ASP A 119 -19.62 -0.47 17.26
CA ASP A 119 -20.15 -0.64 18.59
C ASP A 119 -19.39 -1.63 19.49
N ASN A 120 -18.17 -2.06 19.09
CA ASN A 120 -17.29 -2.84 19.96
C ASN A 120 -16.46 -1.93 20.88
N ALA A 121 -17.14 -1.17 21.73
CA ALA A 121 -16.52 -0.19 22.61
C ALA A 121 -15.50 -0.80 23.60
N GLN A 122 -15.70 -2.06 24.01
CA GLN A 122 -14.80 -2.73 24.94
C GLN A 122 -13.43 -3.00 24.29
N LEU A 123 -13.41 -3.58 23.10
CA LEU A 123 -12.15 -3.83 22.38
C LEU A 123 -11.47 -2.51 22.00
N LEU A 124 -12.25 -1.52 21.54
CA LEU A 124 -11.73 -0.20 21.20
C LEU A 124 -11.04 0.47 22.40
N ALA A 125 -11.68 0.43 23.57
CA ALA A 125 -11.09 0.99 24.79
C ALA A 125 -9.79 0.26 25.19
N SER A 126 -9.74 -1.07 25.05
CA SER A 126 -8.53 -1.86 25.31
C SER A 126 -7.39 -1.49 24.35
N ILE A 127 -7.68 -1.37 23.06
CA ILE A 127 -6.70 -0.96 22.03
C ILE A 127 -6.17 0.44 22.33
N ASN A 128 -7.05 1.40 22.58
CA ASN A 128 -6.65 2.78 22.90
C ASN A 128 -5.80 2.84 24.17
N LYS A 129 -6.12 2.05 25.17
CA LYS A 129 -5.30 1.97 26.40
C LYS A 129 -3.91 1.45 26.08
N THR A 130 -3.77 0.37 25.30
CA THR A 130 -2.46 -0.17 24.89
C THR A 130 -1.65 0.89 24.12
N ILE A 131 -2.27 1.59 23.15
CA ILE A 131 -1.57 2.65 22.38
C ILE A 131 -1.10 3.77 23.31
N ALA A 132 -1.96 4.22 24.22
CA ALA A 132 -1.63 5.27 25.19
C ALA A 132 -0.50 4.85 26.14
N ASP A 133 -0.54 3.64 26.67
CA ASP A 133 0.48 3.07 27.56
C ASP A 133 1.83 2.96 26.82
N MET A 134 1.84 2.48 25.57
CA MET A 134 3.06 2.39 24.74
C MET A 134 3.67 3.78 24.49
N LYS A 135 2.85 4.79 24.22
CA LYS A 135 3.32 6.19 24.06
C LYS A 135 3.88 6.74 25.37
N ALA A 136 3.21 6.47 26.49
CA ALA A 136 3.60 6.99 27.82
C ALA A 136 4.90 6.37 28.36
N ASN A 137 5.17 5.10 28.06
CA ASN A 137 6.35 4.39 28.60
C ASN A 137 7.52 4.33 27.61
N GLY A 138 7.41 4.92 26.42
CA GLY A 138 8.44 4.97 25.39
C GLY A 138 8.55 3.69 24.53
N ASP A 139 7.65 2.71 24.67
CA ASP A 139 7.66 1.51 23.85
C ASP A 139 7.23 1.81 22.40
N TYR A 140 6.38 2.83 22.21
CA TYR A 140 5.99 3.30 20.89
C TYR A 140 7.21 3.84 20.10
N GLU A 141 8.03 4.67 20.69
CA GLU A 141 9.24 5.21 20.05
C GLU A 141 10.25 4.11 19.76
N LYS A 142 10.38 3.12 20.65
CA LYS A 142 11.21 1.93 20.37
C LYS A 142 10.70 1.16 19.16
N LEU A 143 9.38 1.02 19.02
CA LEU A 143 8.76 0.34 17.90
C LEU A 143 8.98 1.12 16.58
N VAL A 144 8.81 2.45 16.60
CA VAL A 144 9.14 3.33 15.46
C VAL A 144 10.60 3.16 15.06
N ASN A 145 11.53 3.23 16.02
CA ASN A 145 12.96 3.10 15.75
C ASN A 145 13.35 1.70 15.24
N ALA A 146 12.61 0.67 15.61
CA ALA A 146 12.85 -0.69 15.15
C ALA A 146 12.45 -0.91 13.68
N PHE A 147 11.32 -0.35 13.25
CA PHE A 147 10.78 -0.55 11.91
C PHE A 147 11.04 0.61 10.93
N MET A 148 11.32 1.81 11.45
CA MET A 148 11.56 3.03 10.67
C MET A 148 12.85 3.71 11.12
N PRO A 149 13.98 2.97 11.21
CA PRO A 149 15.25 3.54 11.68
C PRO A 149 15.82 4.51 10.63
N ALA A 150 16.51 5.54 11.09
CA ALA A 150 17.11 6.54 10.21
C ALA A 150 18.16 5.97 9.23
N ASP A 151 18.79 4.83 9.57
CA ASP A 151 19.77 4.13 8.73
C ASP A 151 19.13 3.07 7.80
N GLY A 152 17.81 2.95 7.80
CA GLY A 152 17.04 1.99 6.98
C GLY A 152 17.16 0.52 7.40
N LYS A 153 17.85 0.21 8.51
CA LYS A 153 18.09 -1.18 8.96
C LYS A 153 17.04 -1.62 9.97
N ILE A 154 15.96 -2.18 9.47
CA ILE A 154 14.88 -2.72 10.32
C ILE A 154 15.42 -3.77 11.29
N GLN A 155 15.04 -3.63 12.55
CA GLN A 155 15.36 -4.57 13.63
C GLN A 155 14.06 -5.15 14.19
N ILE A 156 13.62 -6.28 13.64
CA ILE A 156 12.37 -6.90 14.05
C ILE A 156 12.45 -7.29 15.53
N PRO A 157 11.57 -6.74 16.41
CA PRO A 157 11.55 -7.11 17.81
C PRO A 157 11.21 -8.60 18.00
N ALA A 158 11.67 -9.17 19.10
CA ALA A 158 11.25 -10.52 19.48
C ALA A 158 9.72 -10.54 19.67
N ALA A 159 9.09 -11.61 19.19
CA ALA A 159 7.65 -11.77 19.36
C ALA A 159 7.27 -11.78 20.84
N GLU A 160 6.16 -11.14 21.17
CA GLU A 160 5.62 -11.11 22.52
C GLU A 160 5.18 -12.51 22.96
N ALA A 161 5.47 -12.87 24.22
CA ALA A 161 4.95 -14.09 24.80
C ALA A 161 3.44 -13.92 25.06
N LEU A 162 2.63 -14.55 24.22
CA LEU A 162 1.17 -14.50 24.30
C LEU A 162 0.63 -15.68 25.10
N GLY A 163 -0.42 -15.44 25.88
CA GLY A 163 -1.01 -16.42 26.78
C GLY A 163 -2.54 -16.50 26.66
N GLY A 164 -3.16 -17.25 27.57
CA GLY A 164 -4.62 -17.37 27.63
C GLY A 164 -5.21 -18.46 26.74
N ASN A 165 -6.52 -18.69 26.88
CA ASN A 165 -7.28 -19.70 26.13
C ASN A 165 -8.05 -19.10 24.96
N SER A 166 -8.32 -17.79 25.01
CA SER A 166 -9.00 -17.06 23.93
C SER A 166 -8.02 -16.59 22.85
N VAL A 167 -8.52 -16.38 21.65
CA VAL A 167 -7.76 -15.90 20.47
C VAL A 167 -8.38 -14.60 20.00
N LEU A 168 -7.55 -13.62 19.72
CA LEU A 168 -7.92 -12.38 19.05
C LEU A 168 -7.37 -12.42 17.62
N LYS A 169 -8.20 -12.18 16.62
CA LYS A 169 -7.85 -12.28 15.22
C LYS A 169 -7.58 -10.90 14.64
N LEU A 170 -6.33 -10.67 14.22
CA LEU A 170 -5.88 -9.47 13.53
C LEU A 170 -5.96 -9.69 12.03
N GLY A 171 -6.76 -8.89 11.31
CA GLY A 171 -6.77 -8.84 9.86
C GLY A 171 -5.74 -7.86 9.34
N THR A 172 -4.98 -8.27 8.32
CA THR A 172 -3.93 -7.46 7.70
C THR A 172 -3.75 -7.80 6.22
N ASN A 173 -2.96 -7.00 5.49
CA ASN A 173 -2.50 -7.34 4.14
C ASN A 173 -0.96 -7.31 4.10
N ALA A 174 -0.35 -8.48 4.27
CA ALA A 174 1.08 -8.66 4.55
C ALA A 174 2.01 -8.39 3.35
N ALA A 175 1.78 -7.29 2.65
CA ALA A 175 2.57 -6.79 1.52
C ALA A 175 2.85 -5.28 1.59
N PHE A 176 2.87 -4.71 2.82
CA PHE A 176 2.92 -3.27 3.07
C PHE A 176 4.03 -2.90 4.08
N PRO A 177 5.32 -3.16 3.74
CA PRO A 177 6.43 -2.85 4.65
C PRO A 177 6.56 -1.34 4.88
N PRO A 178 6.94 -0.89 6.09
CA PRO A 178 7.37 -1.69 7.24
C PRO A 178 6.24 -2.07 8.22
N PHE A 179 4.98 -1.82 7.86
CA PHE A 179 3.83 -2.01 8.76
C PHE A 179 3.45 -3.48 8.90
N GLU A 180 3.28 -4.19 7.78
CA GLU A 180 2.99 -5.62 7.73
C GLU A 180 3.57 -6.26 6.46
N TYR A 181 4.40 -7.27 6.62
CA TYR A 181 5.03 -7.96 5.51
C TYR A 181 5.49 -9.36 5.88
N VAL A 182 5.74 -10.18 4.86
CA VAL A 182 6.25 -11.53 5.06
C VAL A 182 7.77 -11.50 5.18
N GLU A 183 8.31 -12.03 6.29
CA GLU A 183 9.73 -12.27 6.49
C GLU A 183 9.95 -13.76 6.79
N GLY A 184 10.54 -14.45 5.81
CA GLY A 184 10.69 -15.91 5.87
C GLY A 184 9.33 -16.62 5.89
N LYS A 185 8.96 -17.21 7.03
CA LYS A 185 7.66 -17.89 7.21
C LYS A 185 6.68 -17.12 8.08
N ASN A 186 7.08 -15.95 8.56
CA ASN A 186 6.31 -15.18 9.51
C ASN A 186 5.78 -13.89 8.87
N ILE A 187 4.63 -13.45 9.33
CA ILE A 187 4.15 -12.09 9.09
C ILE A 187 4.65 -11.23 10.23
N VAL A 188 5.35 -10.15 9.89
CA VAL A 188 6.00 -9.24 10.82
C VAL A 188 5.73 -7.79 10.41
N GLY A 189 6.09 -6.85 11.26
CA GLY A 189 5.98 -5.44 10.97
C GLY A 189 5.52 -4.64 12.18
N PHE A 190 5.44 -3.33 12.00
CA PHE A 190 5.01 -2.39 13.03
C PHE A 190 3.61 -2.73 13.54
N ASP A 191 2.64 -2.89 12.64
CA ASP A 191 1.24 -3.18 12.95
C ASP A 191 1.07 -4.57 13.60
N ILE A 192 1.86 -5.54 13.13
CA ILE A 192 1.85 -6.89 13.71
C ILE A 192 2.38 -6.88 15.15
N THR A 193 3.48 -6.15 15.40
CA THR A 193 4.05 -6.04 16.75
C THR A 193 3.11 -5.26 17.69
N MET A 194 2.44 -4.23 17.18
CA MET A 194 1.40 -3.52 17.94
C MET A 194 0.21 -4.45 18.25
N GLY A 195 -0.22 -5.26 17.30
CA GLY A 195 -1.26 -6.28 17.49
C GLY A 195 -0.87 -7.33 18.56
N GLN A 196 0.39 -7.77 18.56
CA GLN A 196 0.93 -8.66 19.61
C GLN A 196 0.86 -7.99 21.00
N ARG A 197 1.18 -6.72 21.11
CA ARG A 197 1.08 -5.98 22.36
C ARG A 197 -0.36 -5.86 22.84
N ILE A 198 -1.30 -5.57 21.94
CA ILE A 198 -2.74 -5.53 22.24
C ILE A 198 -3.22 -6.89 22.79
N ALA A 199 -2.86 -7.97 22.13
CA ALA A 199 -3.24 -9.32 22.56
C ALA A 199 -2.63 -9.68 23.93
N LYS A 200 -1.37 -9.31 24.17
CA LYS A 200 -0.68 -9.50 25.45
C LYS A 200 -1.39 -8.76 26.59
N ASP A 201 -1.69 -7.48 26.38
CA ASP A 201 -2.35 -6.64 27.40
C ASP A 201 -3.79 -7.14 27.68
N ALA A 202 -4.45 -7.73 26.67
CA ALA A 202 -5.74 -8.41 26.83
C ALA A 202 -5.63 -9.82 27.45
N GLY A 203 -4.45 -10.37 27.60
CA GLY A 203 -4.22 -11.73 28.15
C GLY A 203 -4.69 -12.86 27.25
N VAL A 204 -4.61 -12.68 25.92
CA VAL A 204 -5.10 -13.62 24.90
C VAL A 204 -4.01 -13.97 23.88
N LYS A 205 -4.25 -14.99 23.04
CA LYS A 205 -3.42 -15.29 21.88
C LYS A 205 -3.76 -14.38 20.71
N LEU A 206 -2.81 -14.15 19.80
CA LEU A 206 -3.04 -13.48 18.53
C LEU A 206 -2.98 -14.49 17.39
N GLU A 207 -3.97 -14.41 16.49
CA GLU A 207 -3.96 -15.03 15.17
C GLU A 207 -3.91 -13.92 14.13
N VAL A 208 -2.91 -13.94 13.26
CA VAL A 208 -2.79 -12.98 12.15
C VAL A 208 -3.41 -13.59 10.91
N VAL A 209 -4.40 -12.91 10.33
CA VAL A 209 -5.14 -13.35 9.15
C VAL A 209 -4.80 -12.42 7.99
N ASP A 210 -4.00 -12.93 7.03
CA ASP A 210 -3.60 -12.22 5.82
C ASP A 210 -4.68 -12.32 4.74
N MET A 211 -5.08 -11.19 4.18
CA MET A 211 -6.05 -11.13 3.08
C MET A 211 -5.87 -9.87 2.24
N ALA A 212 -6.58 -9.77 1.11
CA ALA A 212 -6.60 -8.56 0.31
C ALA A 212 -7.14 -7.37 1.11
N PHE A 213 -6.54 -6.19 0.94
CA PHE A 213 -6.85 -5.00 1.75
C PHE A 213 -8.33 -4.60 1.68
N ASP A 214 -8.91 -4.62 0.49
CA ASP A 214 -10.33 -4.33 0.23
C ASP A 214 -11.30 -5.32 0.91
N SER A 215 -10.81 -6.50 1.30
CA SER A 215 -11.59 -7.53 2.00
C SER A 215 -11.59 -7.37 3.53
N LEU A 216 -10.73 -6.50 4.10
CA LEU A 216 -10.55 -6.37 5.55
C LEU A 216 -11.81 -5.86 6.26
N ILE A 217 -12.42 -4.77 5.78
CA ILE A 217 -13.64 -4.22 6.40
C ILE A 217 -14.81 -5.21 6.31
N PRO A 218 -15.12 -5.84 5.16
CA PRO A 218 -16.10 -6.92 5.09
C PRO A 218 -15.84 -8.08 6.05
N ALA A 219 -14.58 -8.51 6.19
CA ALA A 219 -14.20 -9.57 7.13
C ALA A 219 -14.40 -9.17 8.59
N LEU A 220 -14.12 -7.92 8.94
CA LEU A 220 -14.37 -7.37 10.26
C LEU A 220 -15.88 -7.30 10.56
N GLN A 221 -16.70 -6.83 9.63
CA GLN A 221 -18.14 -6.75 9.78
C GLN A 221 -18.78 -8.13 9.94
N SER A 222 -18.31 -9.14 9.23
CA SER A 222 -18.78 -10.53 9.34
C SER A 222 -18.30 -11.24 10.61
N GLY A 223 -17.30 -10.69 11.33
CA GLY A 223 -16.70 -11.32 12.51
C GLY A 223 -15.70 -12.43 12.16
N THR A 224 -15.19 -12.47 10.92
CA THR A 224 -14.09 -13.36 10.52
C THR A 224 -12.78 -12.95 11.19
N ILE A 225 -12.59 -11.66 11.42
CA ILE A 225 -11.51 -11.03 12.19
C ILE A 225 -12.11 -10.13 13.28
N ASP A 226 -11.33 -9.83 14.31
CA ASP A 226 -11.78 -9.03 15.46
C ASP A 226 -11.36 -7.56 15.35
N PHE A 227 -10.21 -7.31 14.72
CA PHE A 227 -9.72 -5.95 14.46
C PHE A 227 -8.79 -5.95 13.23
N ILE A 228 -8.56 -4.75 12.66
CA ILE A 228 -7.67 -4.52 11.52
C ILE A 228 -6.50 -3.65 11.98
N ALA A 229 -5.27 -4.11 11.70
CA ALA A 229 -4.07 -3.30 11.72
C ALA A 229 -3.34 -3.56 10.39
N ALA A 230 -3.35 -2.57 9.49
CA ALA A 230 -2.97 -2.73 8.09
C ALA A 230 -2.64 -1.38 7.41
N GLY A 231 -1.94 -0.46 8.11
CA GLY A 231 -1.72 0.89 7.59
C GLY A 231 -3.02 1.58 7.17
N MET A 232 -4.12 1.32 7.90
CA MET A 232 -5.45 1.76 7.45
C MET A 232 -5.72 3.20 7.83
N SER A 233 -5.80 4.09 6.82
CA SER A 233 -6.14 5.50 6.98
C SER A 233 -7.57 5.69 7.45
N VAL A 234 -7.75 6.59 8.41
CA VAL A 234 -9.07 7.03 8.88
C VAL A 234 -9.70 7.95 7.85
N ASN A 235 -10.90 7.64 7.40
CA ASN A 235 -11.71 8.53 6.56
C ASN A 235 -13.21 8.37 6.86
N GLU A 236 -14.01 9.33 6.40
CA GLU A 236 -15.44 9.38 6.71
C GLU A 236 -16.24 8.20 6.11
N GLU A 237 -15.78 7.65 4.96
CA GLU A 237 -16.45 6.51 4.35
C GLU A 237 -16.26 5.24 5.19
N ARG A 238 -15.03 4.99 5.63
CA ARG A 238 -14.70 3.85 6.50
C ARG A 238 -15.37 3.97 7.86
N LYS A 239 -15.47 5.18 8.44
CA LYS A 239 -16.16 5.45 9.71
C LYS A 239 -17.64 5.09 9.71
N LYS A 240 -18.29 5.02 8.55
CA LYS A 240 -19.67 4.52 8.45
C LYS A 240 -19.77 3.03 8.81
N ASN A 241 -18.69 2.28 8.58
CA ASN A 241 -18.66 0.82 8.61
C ASN A 241 -17.91 0.24 9.82
N VAL A 242 -16.96 0.98 10.37
CA VAL A 242 -16.08 0.55 11.47
C VAL A 242 -15.85 1.69 12.46
N ASP A 243 -15.40 1.36 13.68
CA ASP A 243 -14.90 2.33 14.63
C ASP A 243 -13.36 2.28 14.62
N PHE A 244 -12.72 3.44 14.81
CA PHE A 244 -11.28 3.57 14.79
C PHE A 244 -10.72 3.90 16.17
N SER A 245 -9.53 3.38 16.44
CA SER A 245 -8.73 3.78 17.60
C SER A 245 -8.20 5.22 17.47
N GLU A 246 -7.55 5.69 18.52
CA GLU A 246 -6.57 6.79 18.39
C GLU A 246 -5.58 6.49 17.28
N THR A 247 -5.20 7.53 16.56
CA THR A 247 -4.25 7.40 15.45
C THR A 247 -2.85 7.10 15.97
N TYR A 248 -2.13 6.25 15.24
CA TYR A 248 -0.79 5.84 15.65
C TYR A 248 0.30 6.26 14.69
N PHE A 249 0.00 6.57 13.43
CA PHE A 249 1.00 6.97 12.43
C PHE A 249 0.41 7.99 11.45
N GLU A 250 1.25 8.88 10.91
CA GLU A 250 0.89 9.77 9.80
C GLU A 250 1.64 9.36 8.55
N SER A 251 0.94 9.24 7.43
CA SER A 251 1.49 8.92 6.11
C SER A 251 1.09 9.97 5.08
N GLU A 252 1.77 9.97 3.95
CA GLU A 252 1.38 10.71 2.76
C GLU A 252 1.39 9.79 1.54
N GLN A 253 0.62 10.13 0.52
CA GLN A 253 0.69 9.47 -0.77
C GLN A 253 1.90 9.97 -1.55
N VAL A 254 2.46 9.12 -2.40
CA VAL A 254 3.54 9.48 -3.34
C VAL A 254 3.28 8.83 -4.70
N ILE A 255 4.02 9.29 -5.71
CA ILE A 255 3.97 8.74 -7.05
C ILE A 255 5.25 7.95 -7.32
N ILE A 256 5.14 6.68 -7.69
CA ILE A 256 6.28 5.88 -8.16
C ILE A 256 6.29 5.91 -9.68
N VAL A 257 7.44 6.21 -10.26
CA VAL A 257 7.67 6.23 -11.71
C VAL A 257 8.98 5.55 -12.09
N ARG A 258 9.15 5.20 -13.36
CA ARG A 258 10.45 4.78 -13.92
C ARG A 258 11.41 5.97 -13.99
N LYS A 259 12.70 5.71 -13.80
CA LYS A 259 13.78 6.69 -14.02
C LYS A 259 13.97 7.03 -15.49
#